data_4bf6e17c30e2f4ddd82881c2d1d09825
#
_entry.id   4bf6e17c30e2f4ddd82881c2d1d09825
#
_cell.length_a   1.000
_cell.length_b   1.000
_cell.length_c   1.000
_cell.angle_alpha   90.00
_cell.angle_beta   90.00
_cell.angle_gamma   90.00
#
_symmetry.space_group_name_H-M   'P 1'
#
loop_
_entity.id
_entity.type
_entity.pdbx_description
1 polymer ?
#
loop_
_entity_poly.entity_id
_entity_poly.type
_entity_poly.pdbx_seq_one_letter_code
_entity_poly.pdbx_strand_id
1 'polypeptide(L)'
;MSNTSLTPELAKLTSELASAFAQCQKVVSANARIRLFYQNPEATDLFRKVNEYGEELRNKHMAGMPPSEEEIAKFDALRQNVVENDTCRGFLEARQELDQLLSTVNQYLCLAIEKGEAPTDEDVAESMQQQMSACSCGGGCHGNCEDCDSDCEGHHHDDEHECCCGGHGDDHECCGKHKHGENHECKCGKH
;
A
#
# COMPACT_ATOMS: atom_id res chain seq x y z
N MET A 1 30.46 -5.89 13.86
CA MET A 1 30.30 -4.43 13.87
C MET A 1 28.83 -4.14 14.11
N SER A 2 28.45 -3.93 15.37
CA SER A 2 27.06 -3.65 15.75
C SER A 2 26.75 -2.20 15.42
N ASN A 3 26.19 -1.97 14.25
CA ASN A 3 25.76 -0.63 13.82
C ASN A 3 24.36 -0.33 14.39
N THR A 4 24.21 -0.42 15.70
CA THR A 4 22.97 0.00 16.39
C THR A 4 23.14 1.45 16.79
N SER A 5 22.61 2.36 16.00
CA SER A 5 22.54 3.80 16.32
C SER A 5 21.52 4.11 17.45
N LEU A 6 21.00 3.08 18.12
CA LEU A 6 20.07 3.23 19.23
C LEU A 6 20.83 3.52 20.53
N THR A 7 20.28 4.44 21.33
CA THR A 7 20.76 4.61 22.71
C THR A 7 20.51 3.30 23.49
N PRO A 8 21.31 3.03 24.58
CA PRO A 8 21.12 1.80 25.36
C PRO A 8 19.70 1.64 25.91
N GLU A 9 19.05 2.74 26.27
CA GLU A 9 17.68 2.76 26.75
C GLU A 9 16.68 2.36 25.64
N LEU A 10 16.79 2.96 24.45
CA LEU A 10 15.96 2.59 23.29
C LEU A 10 16.19 1.14 22.87
N ALA A 11 17.43 0.67 22.91
CA ALA A 11 17.73 -0.73 22.60
C ALA A 11 17.04 -1.69 23.58
N LYS A 12 17.02 -1.37 24.87
CA LYS A 12 16.32 -2.14 25.89
C LYS A 12 14.82 -2.19 25.63
N LEU A 13 14.18 -1.02 25.45
CA LEU A 13 12.73 -0.92 25.20
C LEU A 13 12.33 -1.64 23.90
N THR A 14 13.15 -1.53 22.85
CA THR A 14 12.92 -2.26 21.60
C THR A 14 12.99 -3.77 21.81
N SER A 15 13.92 -4.27 22.62
CA SER A 15 14.01 -5.69 22.98
C SER A 15 12.81 -6.17 23.78
N GLU A 16 12.33 -5.35 24.71
CA GLU A 16 11.12 -5.64 25.50
C GLU A 16 9.87 -5.68 24.61
N LEU A 17 9.73 -4.71 23.69
CA LEU A 17 8.66 -4.70 22.71
C LEU A 17 8.70 -5.93 21.80
N ALA A 18 9.87 -6.28 21.26
CA ALA A 18 10.04 -7.48 20.43
C ALA A 18 9.66 -8.76 21.18
N SER A 19 9.99 -8.84 22.49
CA SER A 19 9.62 -9.97 23.34
C SER A 19 8.11 -10.04 23.55
N ALA A 20 7.45 -8.90 23.77
CA ALA A 20 6.00 -8.81 23.90
C ALA A 20 5.30 -9.23 22.59
N PHE A 21 5.82 -8.82 21.44
CA PHE A 21 5.34 -9.27 20.13
C PHE A 21 5.44 -10.78 19.95
N ALA A 22 6.60 -11.36 20.28
CA ALA A 22 6.81 -12.81 20.16
C ALA A 22 5.85 -13.64 21.03
N GLN A 23 5.36 -13.07 22.14
CA GLN A 23 4.41 -13.69 23.06
C GLN A 23 2.94 -13.34 22.76
N CYS A 24 2.69 -12.38 21.87
CA CYS A 24 1.34 -11.97 21.51
C CYS A 24 0.59 -13.15 20.84
N GLN A 25 -0.58 -13.51 21.36
CA GLN A 25 -1.37 -14.62 20.84
C GLN A 25 -1.72 -14.47 19.35
N LYS A 26 -1.98 -13.26 18.88
CA LYS A 26 -2.23 -13.00 17.44
C LYS A 26 -1.00 -13.32 16.60
N VAL A 27 0.20 -12.90 17.03
CA VAL A 27 1.47 -13.18 16.35
C VAL A 27 1.78 -14.67 16.33
N VAL A 28 1.57 -15.36 17.44
CA VAL A 28 1.78 -16.82 17.55
C VAL A 28 0.82 -17.57 16.60
N SER A 29 -0.45 -17.19 16.58
CA SER A 29 -1.46 -17.77 15.69
C SER A 29 -1.17 -17.49 14.22
N ALA A 30 -0.82 -16.25 13.86
CA ALA A 30 -0.45 -15.88 12.50
C ALA A 30 0.78 -16.67 12.01
N ASN A 31 1.82 -16.79 12.84
CA ASN A 31 3.01 -17.56 12.51
C ASN A 31 2.71 -19.07 12.32
N ALA A 32 1.76 -19.62 13.08
CA ALA A 32 1.34 -21.00 12.89
C ALA A 32 0.67 -21.21 11.52
N ARG A 33 -0.23 -20.29 11.09
CA ARG A 33 -0.87 -20.32 9.75
C ARG A 33 0.15 -20.14 8.63
N ILE A 34 1.12 -19.25 8.79
CA ILE A 34 2.21 -19.05 7.83
C ILE A 34 3.04 -20.34 7.68
N ARG A 35 3.38 -21.03 8.78
CA ARG A 35 4.10 -22.30 8.72
C ARG A 35 3.31 -23.38 8.00
N LEU A 36 2.00 -23.48 8.26
CA LEU A 36 1.11 -24.42 7.57
C LEU A 36 1.11 -24.19 6.07
N PHE A 37 1.07 -22.94 5.63
CA PHE A 37 1.16 -22.59 4.23
C PHE A 37 2.46 -23.10 3.58
N TYR A 38 3.62 -22.82 4.19
CA TYR A 38 4.91 -23.28 3.64
C TYR A 38 5.10 -24.79 3.68
N GLN A 39 4.37 -25.51 4.55
CA GLN A 39 4.36 -26.96 4.60
C GLN A 39 3.39 -27.60 3.60
N ASN A 40 2.51 -26.81 2.97
CA ASN A 40 1.54 -27.29 2.00
C ASN A 40 2.02 -27.00 0.57
N PRO A 41 2.53 -28.02 -0.17
CA PRO A 41 3.06 -27.82 -1.52
C PRO A 41 1.99 -27.39 -2.52
N GLU A 42 0.73 -27.80 -2.35
CA GLU A 42 -0.37 -27.40 -3.22
C GLU A 42 -0.67 -25.89 -3.06
N ALA A 43 -0.76 -25.40 -1.82
CA ALA A 43 -1.00 -24.00 -1.54
C ALA A 43 0.14 -23.11 -2.04
N THR A 44 1.39 -23.52 -1.82
CA THR A 44 2.57 -22.76 -2.28
C THR A 44 2.68 -22.73 -3.80
N ASP A 45 2.37 -23.85 -4.48
CA ASP A 45 2.37 -23.92 -5.95
C ASP A 45 1.27 -23.04 -6.57
N LEU A 46 0.08 -23.06 -5.96
CA LEU A 46 -1.04 -22.23 -6.37
C LEU A 46 -0.69 -20.73 -6.26
N PHE A 47 -0.12 -20.34 -5.13
CA PHE A 47 0.31 -18.96 -4.88
C PHE A 47 1.42 -18.51 -5.83
N ARG A 48 2.38 -19.38 -6.11
CA ARG A 48 3.45 -19.14 -7.08
C ARG A 48 2.89 -18.90 -8.48
N LYS A 49 1.95 -19.74 -8.93
CA LYS A 49 1.30 -19.59 -10.25
C LYS A 49 0.59 -18.25 -10.42
N VAL A 50 -0.12 -17.78 -9.38
CA VAL A 50 -0.78 -16.47 -9.43
C VAL A 50 0.26 -15.34 -9.56
N ASN A 51 1.34 -15.41 -8.77
CA ASN A 51 2.38 -14.38 -8.81
C ASN A 51 3.10 -14.35 -10.17
N GLU A 52 3.55 -15.51 -10.66
CA GLU A 52 4.22 -15.62 -11.96
C GLU A 52 3.34 -15.08 -13.09
N TYR A 53 2.06 -15.47 -13.11
CA TYR A 53 1.14 -15.00 -14.14
C TYR A 53 0.81 -13.50 -14.02
N GLY A 54 0.70 -12.99 -12.79
CA GLY A 54 0.54 -11.56 -12.54
C GLY A 54 1.74 -10.73 -13.01
N GLU A 55 2.97 -11.24 -12.80
CA GLU A 55 4.18 -10.61 -13.33
C GLU A 55 4.25 -10.63 -14.85
N GLU A 56 3.83 -11.75 -15.49
CA GLU A 56 3.74 -11.83 -16.96
C GLU A 56 2.80 -10.77 -17.53
N LEU A 57 1.61 -10.59 -16.91
CA LEU A 57 0.63 -9.59 -17.35
C LEU A 57 1.16 -8.16 -17.14
N ARG A 58 1.82 -7.90 -16.03
CA ARG A 58 2.45 -6.59 -15.76
C ARG A 58 3.53 -6.28 -16.79
N ASN A 59 4.40 -7.24 -17.09
CA ASN A 59 5.47 -7.08 -18.07
C ASN A 59 4.92 -6.82 -19.47
N LYS A 60 3.82 -7.48 -19.87
CA LYS A 60 3.11 -7.20 -21.12
C LYS A 60 2.57 -5.77 -21.16
N HIS A 61 1.93 -5.33 -20.07
CA HIS A 61 1.39 -3.99 -19.99
C HIS A 61 2.50 -2.93 -20.09
N MET A 62 3.61 -3.13 -19.38
CA MET A 62 4.79 -2.24 -19.45
C MET A 62 5.42 -2.20 -20.86
N ALA A 63 5.31 -3.27 -21.63
CA ALA A 63 5.76 -3.34 -23.03
C ALA A 63 4.75 -2.70 -24.02
N GLY A 64 3.69 -2.06 -23.54
CA GLY A 64 2.66 -1.44 -24.38
C GLY A 64 1.68 -2.45 -25.02
N MET A 65 1.65 -3.68 -24.54
CA MET A 65 0.74 -4.74 -24.99
C MET A 65 -0.28 -5.01 -23.87
N PRO A 66 -1.48 -4.44 -23.93
CA PRO A 66 -2.49 -4.66 -22.89
C PRO A 66 -2.88 -6.15 -22.86
N PRO A 67 -3.11 -6.72 -21.66
CA PRO A 67 -3.60 -8.08 -21.53
C PRO A 67 -4.93 -8.27 -22.26
N SER A 68 -5.14 -9.44 -22.89
CA SER A 68 -6.41 -9.81 -23.51
C SER A 68 -7.45 -10.16 -22.43
N GLU A 69 -8.74 -10.13 -22.81
CA GLU A 69 -9.85 -10.55 -21.94
C GLU A 69 -9.67 -11.99 -21.44
N GLU A 70 -9.16 -12.89 -22.29
CA GLU A 70 -8.89 -14.28 -21.90
C GLU A 70 -7.79 -14.39 -20.86
N GLU A 71 -6.75 -13.57 -20.96
CA GLU A 71 -5.66 -13.51 -19.98
C GLU A 71 -6.13 -12.96 -18.65
N ILE A 72 -6.96 -11.94 -18.67
CA ILE A 72 -7.58 -11.37 -17.47
C ILE A 72 -8.47 -12.43 -16.80
N ALA A 73 -9.37 -13.07 -17.55
CA ALA A 73 -10.25 -14.11 -17.04
C ALA A 73 -9.46 -15.29 -16.42
N LYS A 74 -8.34 -15.69 -17.05
CA LYS A 74 -7.45 -16.71 -16.51
C LYS A 74 -6.78 -16.29 -15.21
N PHE A 75 -6.35 -15.04 -15.11
CA PHE A 75 -5.76 -14.49 -13.89
C PHE A 75 -6.77 -14.46 -12.74
N ASP A 76 -7.99 -14.02 -13.03
CA ASP A 76 -9.07 -13.99 -12.05
C ASP A 76 -9.44 -15.39 -11.56
N ALA A 77 -9.49 -16.38 -12.45
CA ALA A 77 -9.69 -17.76 -12.06
C ALA A 77 -8.57 -18.30 -11.14
N LEU A 78 -7.31 -17.96 -11.43
CA LEU A 78 -6.18 -18.32 -10.57
C LEU A 78 -6.28 -17.66 -9.20
N ARG A 79 -6.65 -16.38 -9.14
CA ARG A 79 -6.87 -15.65 -7.88
C ARG A 79 -8.01 -16.24 -7.07
N GLN A 80 -9.11 -16.62 -7.76
CA GLN A 80 -10.24 -17.25 -7.09
C GLN A 80 -9.84 -18.58 -6.44
N ASN A 81 -9.05 -19.41 -7.11
CA ASN A 81 -8.54 -20.65 -6.53
C ASN A 81 -7.68 -20.42 -5.28
N VAL A 82 -6.91 -19.32 -5.21
CA VAL A 82 -6.15 -18.95 -4.00
C VAL A 82 -7.10 -18.58 -2.86
N VAL A 83 -8.15 -17.81 -3.14
CA VAL A 83 -9.14 -17.39 -2.12
C VAL A 83 -9.96 -18.58 -1.61
N GLU A 84 -10.26 -19.54 -2.47
CA GLU A 84 -11.02 -20.75 -2.12
C GLU A 84 -10.18 -21.78 -1.34
N ASN A 85 -8.86 -21.75 -1.49
CA ASN A 85 -7.97 -22.63 -0.74
C ASN A 85 -7.79 -22.14 0.70
N ASP A 86 -8.26 -22.91 1.68
CA ASP A 86 -8.22 -22.54 3.10
C ASP A 86 -6.82 -22.23 3.63
N THR A 87 -5.80 -22.95 3.16
CA THR A 87 -4.40 -22.72 3.57
C THR A 87 -3.87 -21.39 3.02
N CYS A 88 -4.18 -21.08 1.76
CA CYS A 88 -3.82 -19.81 1.15
C CYS A 88 -4.53 -18.65 1.82
N ARG A 89 -5.84 -18.78 2.06
CA ARG A 89 -6.64 -17.76 2.77
C ARG A 89 -6.09 -17.51 4.16
N GLY A 90 -5.83 -18.56 4.94
CA GLY A 90 -5.25 -18.45 6.27
C GLY A 90 -3.86 -17.79 6.27
N PHE A 91 -3.06 -17.99 5.25
CA PHE A 91 -1.77 -17.30 5.05
C PHE A 91 -1.96 -15.80 4.77
N LEU A 92 -2.88 -15.44 3.87
CA LEU A 92 -3.16 -14.04 3.54
C LEU A 92 -3.71 -13.27 4.75
N GLU A 93 -4.67 -13.86 5.47
CA GLU A 93 -5.21 -13.30 6.71
C GLU A 93 -4.11 -13.12 7.78
N ALA A 94 -3.24 -14.12 7.95
CA ALA A 94 -2.13 -14.05 8.90
C ALA A 94 -1.16 -12.92 8.56
N ARG A 95 -0.82 -12.73 7.29
CA ARG A 95 0.02 -11.61 6.85
C ARG A 95 -0.65 -10.28 7.12
N GLN A 96 -1.92 -10.14 6.76
CA GLN A 96 -2.68 -8.91 6.99
C GLN A 96 -2.75 -8.56 8.48
N GLU A 97 -2.98 -9.55 9.36
CA GLU A 97 -2.98 -9.34 10.82
C GLU A 97 -1.62 -8.84 11.34
N LEU A 98 -0.51 -9.42 10.85
CA LEU A 98 0.84 -8.99 11.23
C LEU A 98 1.16 -7.59 10.70
N ASP A 99 0.80 -7.30 9.45
CA ASP A 99 1.01 -6.00 8.83
C ASP A 99 0.21 -4.91 9.57
N GLN A 100 -1.03 -5.19 9.98
CA GLN A 100 -1.84 -4.27 10.79
C GLN A 100 -1.19 -3.99 12.16
N LEU A 101 -0.69 -5.02 12.84
CA LEU A 101 0.00 -4.84 14.13
C LEU A 101 1.26 -4.00 13.99
N LEU A 102 2.08 -4.26 12.97
CA LEU A 102 3.31 -3.51 12.70
C LEU A 102 3.00 -2.08 12.28
N SER A 103 1.98 -1.87 11.44
CA SER A 103 1.52 -0.54 11.04
C SER A 103 1.08 0.27 12.24
N THR A 104 0.30 -0.32 13.16
CA THR A 104 -0.12 0.36 14.39
C THR A 104 1.07 0.79 15.23
N VAL A 105 2.06 -0.08 15.46
CA VAL A 105 3.27 0.27 16.23
C VAL A 105 4.07 1.38 15.54
N ASN A 106 4.23 1.27 14.22
CA ASN A 106 4.91 2.30 13.45
C ASN A 106 4.22 3.65 13.56
N GLN A 107 2.87 3.67 13.57
CA GLN A 107 2.09 4.89 13.73
C GLN A 107 2.34 5.57 15.08
N TYR A 108 2.42 4.80 16.18
CA TYR A 108 2.83 5.35 17.49
C TYR A 108 4.20 6.01 17.42
N LEU A 109 5.16 5.38 16.74
CA LEU A 109 6.52 5.92 16.63
C LEU A 109 6.56 7.18 15.76
N CYS A 110 5.86 7.20 14.64
CA CYS A 110 5.77 8.36 13.75
C CYS A 110 5.16 9.56 14.49
N LEU A 111 4.01 9.37 15.15
CA LEU A 111 3.35 10.42 15.91
C LEU A 111 4.19 10.92 17.08
N ALA A 112 4.93 10.04 17.76
CA ALA A 112 5.85 10.46 18.82
C ALA A 112 6.98 11.37 18.29
N ILE A 113 7.47 11.09 17.08
CA ILE A 113 8.49 11.94 16.42
C ILE A 113 7.89 13.29 16.04
N GLU A 114 6.69 13.30 15.46
CA GLU A 114 6.01 14.51 15.00
C GLU A 114 5.61 15.43 16.16
N LYS A 115 5.03 14.86 17.23
CA LYS A 115 4.55 15.62 18.40
C LYS A 115 5.65 15.94 19.39
N GLY A 116 6.75 15.21 19.40
CA GLY A 116 7.82 15.31 20.42
C GLY A 116 7.42 14.77 21.80
N GLU A 117 6.28 14.06 21.89
CA GLU A 117 5.75 13.44 23.10
C GLU A 117 5.06 12.12 22.78
N ALA A 118 4.80 11.29 23.78
CA ALA A 118 4.10 10.01 23.58
C ALA A 118 2.64 10.26 23.15
N PRO A 119 2.21 9.72 21.99
CA PRO A 119 0.85 9.88 21.51
C PRO A 119 -0.13 9.06 22.36
N THR A 120 -1.36 9.52 22.43
CA THR A 120 -2.47 8.78 23.02
C THR A 120 -3.07 7.78 22.01
N ASP A 121 -3.87 6.83 22.50
CA ASP A 121 -4.61 5.89 21.61
C ASP A 121 -5.58 6.64 20.69
N GLU A 122 -6.10 7.78 21.13
CA GLU A 122 -7.00 8.66 20.38
C GLU A 122 -6.27 9.35 19.22
N ASP A 123 -5.06 9.86 19.46
CA ASP A 123 -4.19 10.43 18.42
C ASP A 123 -3.88 9.43 17.31
N VAL A 124 -3.59 8.18 17.70
CA VAL A 124 -3.29 7.13 16.73
C VAL A 124 -4.53 6.76 15.92
N ALA A 125 -5.70 6.64 16.57
CA ALA A 125 -6.95 6.34 15.89
C ALA A 125 -7.34 7.45 14.90
N GLU A 126 -7.21 8.71 15.26
CA GLU A 126 -7.48 9.86 14.39
C GLU A 126 -6.52 9.87 13.18
N SER A 127 -5.23 9.66 13.41
CA SER A 127 -4.23 9.62 12.34
C SER A 127 -4.49 8.48 11.35
N MET A 128 -4.83 7.28 11.84
CA MET A 128 -5.21 6.15 10.99
C MET A 128 -6.46 6.46 10.16
N GLN A 129 -7.45 7.13 10.74
CA GLN A 129 -8.67 7.52 10.05
C GLN A 129 -8.41 8.58 8.97
N GLN A 130 -7.52 9.53 9.23
CA GLN A 130 -7.12 10.54 8.26
C GLN A 130 -6.38 9.91 7.07
N GLN A 131 -5.49 8.96 7.30
CA GLN A 131 -4.81 8.23 6.22
C GLN A 131 -5.78 7.44 5.34
N MET A 132 -6.81 6.83 5.94
CA MET A 132 -7.85 6.11 5.18
C MET A 132 -8.72 7.05 4.34
N SER A 133 -8.95 8.28 4.80
CA SER A 133 -9.76 9.28 4.08
C SER A 133 -8.95 10.05 3.03
N ALA A 134 -7.63 10.16 3.19
CA ALA A 134 -6.75 10.84 2.24
C ALA A 134 -6.46 9.99 0.99
N CYS A 135 -6.52 8.66 1.09
CA CYS A 135 -6.39 7.76 -0.05
C CYS A 135 -7.77 7.40 -0.60
N SER A 136 -8.34 8.24 -1.45
CA SER A 136 -9.57 7.93 -2.22
C SER A 136 -9.33 6.91 -3.35
N CYS A 137 -8.12 6.41 -3.51
CA CYS A 137 -7.76 5.33 -4.42
C CYS A 137 -8.09 3.98 -3.76
N GLY A 138 -9.29 3.48 -3.92
CA GLY A 138 -9.90 2.24 -3.44
C GLY A 138 -8.98 1.09 -3.04
N GLY A 139 -8.33 1.20 -1.90
CA GLY A 139 -7.75 0.08 -1.16
C GLY A 139 -6.29 -0.25 -1.46
N GLY A 140 -5.40 0.01 -0.51
CA GLY A 140 -4.11 -0.66 -0.42
C GLY A 140 -2.85 0.17 -0.51
N CYS A 141 -2.93 1.50 -0.49
CA CYS A 141 -1.71 2.31 -0.42
C CYS A 141 -1.10 2.25 0.98
N HIS A 142 -0.10 1.39 1.17
CA HIS A 142 0.75 1.36 2.36
C HIS A 142 1.77 2.52 2.27
N GLY A 143 1.34 3.73 2.71
CA GLY A 143 2.26 4.77 3.18
C GLY A 143 3.27 5.40 2.21
N ASN A 144 3.31 5.04 0.93
CA ASN A 144 4.17 5.68 -0.06
C ASN A 144 3.40 5.83 -1.37
N CYS A 145 2.74 6.98 -1.53
CA CYS A 145 1.99 7.30 -2.75
C CYS A 145 2.90 7.75 -3.92
N GLU A 146 4.18 7.45 -3.91
CA GLU A 146 5.08 7.76 -5.03
C GLU A 146 4.77 6.95 -6.30
N ASP A 147 4.05 5.81 -6.15
CA ASP A 147 3.67 4.94 -7.27
C ASP A 147 2.19 5.05 -7.71
N CYS A 148 1.43 6.01 -7.19
CA CYS A 148 0.02 6.19 -7.56
C CYS A 148 -0.20 6.95 -8.88
N ASP A 149 0.83 7.17 -9.68
CA ASP A 149 0.75 7.96 -10.93
C ASP A 149 0.06 7.26 -12.09
N SER A 150 -0.42 6.01 -11.94
CA SER A 150 -0.84 5.28 -13.14
C SER A 150 -2.33 5.08 -13.36
N ASP A 151 -3.21 5.11 -12.35
CA ASP A 151 -4.60 4.67 -12.54
C ASP A 151 -5.68 5.45 -11.76
N CYS A 152 -5.52 6.74 -11.55
CA CYS A 152 -6.63 7.60 -11.10
C CYS A 152 -7.49 8.08 -12.27
N GLU A 153 -7.99 7.17 -13.11
CA GLU A 153 -9.07 7.47 -14.04
C GLU A 153 -10.40 7.46 -13.30
N GLY A 154 -10.87 8.64 -12.88
CA GLY A 154 -12.22 8.69 -12.30
C GLY A 154 -12.58 9.89 -11.44
N HIS A 155 -11.89 10.99 -11.51
CA HIS A 155 -12.39 12.21 -10.88
C HIS A 155 -13.24 13.02 -11.85
N HIS A 156 -14.56 12.85 -11.77
CA HIS A 156 -15.51 13.84 -12.23
C HIS A 156 -15.40 15.05 -11.30
N HIS A 157 -14.68 16.07 -11.74
CA HIS A 157 -14.75 17.38 -11.13
C HIS A 157 -15.86 18.16 -11.79
N ASP A 158 -16.93 18.42 -11.03
CA ASP A 158 -17.87 19.48 -11.33
C ASP A 158 -17.19 20.83 -11.08
N ASP A 159 -17.06 21.59 -12.13
CA ASP A 159 -17.07 23.05 -12.26
C ASP A 159 -16.41 23.96 -11.19
N GLU A 160 -15.14 23.81 -10.87
CA GLU A 160 -14.25 24.96 -10.57
C GLU A 160 -12.80 24.47 -10.52
N HIS A 161 -12.14 24.36 -11.69
CA HIS A 161 -10.74 23.92 -11.76
C HIS A 161 -9.79 25.05 -11.34
N GLU A 162 -9.33 25.01 -10.09
CA GLU A 162 -8.04 25.59 -9.75
C GLU A 162 -6.92 24.66 -10.26
N CYS A 163 -6.06 25.20 -11.14
CA CYS A 163 -4.96 24.45 -11.72
C CYS A 163 -3.98 23.99 -10.63
N CYS A 164 -3.78 22.68 -10.49
CA CYS A 164 -2.88 22.07 -9.51
C CYS A 164 -1.38 22.18 -9.85
N CYS A 165 -1.00 23.03 -10.78
CA CYS A 165 0.39 23.29 -11.15
C CYS A 165 1.09 24.19 -10.12
N GLY A 166 1.15 23.76 -8.86
CA GLY A 166 1.90 24.43 -7.80
C GLY A 166 3.36 23.97 -7.78
N GLY A 167 4.27 24.61 -8.52
CA GLY A 167 5.70 24.33 -8.30
C GLY A 167 6.64 24.63 -9.45
N HIS A 168 7.27 25.76 -9.41
CA HIS A 168 8.65 26.07 -9.75
C HIS A 168 9.28 25.58 -11.06
N GLY A 169 9.48 26.51 -12.00
CA GLY A 169 10.40 26.37 -13.12
C GLY A 169 9.93 27.15 -14.36
N ASP A 170 10.82 27.90 -14.95
CA ASP A 170 10.59 28.86 -16.01
C ASP A 170 10.26 28.30 -17.42
N ASP A 171 9.91 26.99 -17.52
CA ASP A 171 9.52 26.36 -18.79
C ASP A 171 8.29 25.45 -18.58
N HIS A 172 7.11 26.09 -18.42
CA HIS A 172 5.84 25.34 -18.32
C HIS A 172 5.23 25.08 -19.69
N GLU A 173 5.50 23.94 -20.26
CA GLU A 173 4.58 23.30 -21.18
C GLU A 173 3.38 22.80 -20.38
N CYS A 174 2.21 23.39 -20.59
CA CYS A 174 0.95 22.97 -19.98
C CYS A 174 0.76 21.48 -20.21
N CYS A 175 0.52 20.69 -19.13
CA CYS A 175 0.39 19.25 -19.18
C CYS A 175 -0.53 18.80 -20.33
N GLY A 176 0.05 18.28 -21.40
CA GLY A 176 -0.60 18.04 -22.70
C GLY A 176 -1.56 16.85 -22.74
N LYS A 177 -2.24 16.53 -21.63
CA LYS A 177 -3.23 15.42 -21.58
C LYS A 177 -4.69 15.85 -21.45
N HIS A 178 -4.98 17.14 -21.29
CA HIS A 178 -6.36 17.62 -21.26
C HIS A 178 -6.77 18.17 -22.62
N LYS A 179 -7.71 17.51 -23.30
CA LYS A 179 -8.39 18.08 -24.45
C LYS A 179 -9.30 19.20 -23.96
N HIS A 180 -8.82 20.42 -24.04
CA HIS A 180 -9.65 21.59 -23.79
C HIS A 180 -10.74 21.70 -24.87
N GLY A 181 -12.00 21.73 -24.46
CA GLY A 181 -13.10 22.11 -25.35
C GLY A 181 -12.89 23.56 -25.83
N GLU A 182 -13.43 23.91 -27.00
CA GLU A 182 -13.15 25.09 -27.78
C GLU A 182 -13.36 26.47 -27.10
N ASN A 183 -13.69 26.54 -25.80
CA ASN A 183 -13.99 27.80 -25.09
C ASN A 183 -13.31 27.94 -23.70
N HIS A 184 -12.18 27.27 -23.44
CA HIS A 184 -11.52 27.41 -22.14
C HIS A 184 -10.26 28.27 -22.25
N GLU A 185 -10.34 29.51 -21.76
CA GLU A 185 -9.17 30.38 -21.60
C GLU A 185 -8.40 29.99 -20.35
N CYS A 186 -7.21 29.42 -20.53
CA CYS A 186 -6.30 29.10 -19.44
C CYS A 186 -5.76 30.38 -18.79
N LYS A 187 -6.04 30.60 -17.50
CA LYS A 187 -5.57 31.79 -16.74
C LYS A 187 -4.14 31.69 -16.22
N CYS A 188 -3.37 30.67 -16.58
CA CYS A 188 -2.00 30.44 -16.11
C CYS A 188 -0.93 31.24 -16.90
N GLY A 189 -1.15 32.46 -17.19
CA GLY A 189 -0.22 33.25 -18.01
C GLY A 189 -0.13 34.72 -17.69
N LYS A 190 -0.37 35.17 -16.47
CA LYS A 190 -0.13 36.58 -16.07
C LYS A 190 0.34 36.66 -14.63
N HIS A 191 1.63 36.47 -14.39
CA HIS A 191 2.36 37.18 -13.34
C HIS A 191 3.79 37.36 -13.78
#